data_13282ac8f881ee95d6bcead159802eca
#
_entry.id   13282ac8f881ee95d6bcead159802eca
#
_cell.length_a   1.000
_cell.length_b   1.000
_cell.length_c   1.000
_cell.angle_alpha   90.00
_cell.angle_beta   90.00
_cell.angle_gamma   90.00
#
_symmetry.space_group_name_H-M   'P 1'
#
loop_
_entity.id
_entity.type
_entity.pdbx_description
1 polymer ?
#
loop_
_entity_poly.entity_id
_entity_poly.type
_entity_poly.pdbx_seq_one_letter_code
_entity_poly.pdbx_strand_id
1 'polypeptide(L)'
;EMCIRDRDKDAESFKPLAAAYGLPKHTEEQIKEREAIMAKALVTASEAPLSMMELILEAMKLIDRISVIGSRIAISDAGVGITMCEAAMKGASLNVFINTKLMKDRELAEDMNFKADKMLAEAAQIEEETFGRVMDAVRP
;
A
#
# COMPACT_ATOMS: atom_id res chain seq x y z
N GLU A 1 -3.50 10.17 14.96
CA GLU A 1 -4.92 9.78 14.65
C GLU A 1 -5.07 9.20 13.24
N MET A 2 -4.32 9.70 12.24
CA MET A 2 -4.45 9.25 10.84
C MET A 2 -4.06 7.77 10.66
N CYS A 3 -2.91 7.33 11.17
CA CYS A 3 -2.45 5.94 11.05
C CYS A 3 -3.35 4.91 11.74
N ILE A 4 -4.00 5.27 12.86
CA ILE A 4 -4.94 4.38 13.56
C ILE A 4 -6.21 4.20 12.73
N ARG A 5 -6.74 5.27 12.13
CA ARG A 5 -7.93 5.22 11.27
C ARG A 5 -7.70 4.42 10.00
N ASP A 6 -6.50 4.47 9.42
CA ASP A 6 -6.18 3.74 8.19
C ASP A 6 -6.00 2.24 8.45
N ARG A 7 -5.38 1.88 9.59
CA ARG A 7 -5.32 0.48 10.05
C ARG A 7 -6.72 -0.10 10.29
N ASP A 8 -7.60 0.69 10.93
CA ASP A 8 -8.95 0.22 11.23
C ASP A 8 -9.79 0.11 9.95
N LYS A 9 -9.59 0.98 8.96
CA LYS A 9 -10.20 0.88 7.62
C LYS A 9 -9.73 -0.36 6.87
N ASP A 10 -8.44 -0.68 6.91
CA ASP A 10 -7.90 -1.88 6.27
C ASP A 10 -8.53 -3.14 6.89
N ALA A 11 -8.56 -3.24 8.22
CA ALA A 11 -9.21 -4.34 8.92
C ALA A 11 -10.71 -4.45 8.61
N GLU A 12 -11.44 -3.33 8.51
CA GLU A 12 -12.85 -3.30 8.14
C GLU A 12 -13.08 -3.72 6.68
N SER A 13 -12.23 -3.27 5.76
CA SER A 13 -12.33 -3.58 4.33
C SER A 13 -12.07 -5.06 4.03
N PHE A 14 -11.32 -5.75 4.89
CA PHE A 14 -11.06 -7.19 4.75
C PHE A 14 -12.21 -8.07 5.26
N LYS A 15 -13.05 -7.58 6.18
CA LYS A 15 -14.16 -8.37 6.76
C LYS A 15 -15.10 -8.98 5.73
N PRO A 16 -15.57 -8.25 4.68
CA PRO A 16 -16.42 -8.83 3.64
C PRO A 16 -15.74 -9.95 2.87
N LEU A 17 -14.43 -9.82 2.61
CA LEU A 17 -13.64 -10.85 1.93
C LEU A 17 -13.51 -12.09 2.80
N ALA A 18 -13.18 -11.93 4.08
CA ALA A 18 -13.11 -13.03 5.04
C ALA A 18 -14.45 -13.78 5.15
N ALA A 19 -15.56 -13.05 5.21
CA ALA A 19 -16.90 -13.63 5.22
C ALA A 19 -17.23 -14.40 3.93
N ALA A 20 -16.83 -13.89 2.77
CA ALA A 20 -17.05 -14.52 1.48
C ALA A 20 -16.35 -15.87 1.34
N TYR A 21 -15.19 -16.06 2.00
CA TYR A 21 -14.52 -17.37 2.02
C TYR A 21 -15.34 -18.46 2.74
N GLY A 22 -16.12 -18.10 3.74
CA GLY A 22 -16.98 -19.01 4.51
C GLY A 22 -18.32 -19.37 3.85
N LEU A 23 -18.69 -18.75 2.72
CA LEU A 23 -19.96 -18.98 2.05
C LEU A 23 -20.04 -20.41 1.45
N PRO A 24 -21.23 -21.04 1.48
CA PRO A 24 -21.44 -22.38 0.92
C PRO A 24 -21.20 -22.41 -0.59
N LYS A 25 -20.74 -23.56 -1.09
CA LYS A 25 -20.38 -23.80 -2.50
C LYS A 25 -20.89 -25.17 -3.01
N HIS A 26 -22.06 -25.59 -2.56
CA HIS A 26 -22.58 -26.92 -2.83
C HIS A 26 -23.52 -26.96 -4.04
N THR A 27 -24.12 -25.83 -4.44
CA THR A 27 -24.98 -25.71 -5.62
C THR A 27 -24.45 -24.67 -6.59
N GLU A 28 -24.83 -24.74 -7.87
CA GLU A 28 -24.42 -23.75 -8.88
C GLU A 28 -24.87 -22.33 -8.53
N GLU A 29 -26.04 -22.19 -7.93
CA GLU A 29 -26.56 -20.90 -7.47
C GLU A 29 -25.71 -20.32 -6.35
N GLN A 30 -25.35 -21.11 -5.35
CA GLN A 30 -24.46 -20.71 -4.27
C GLN A 30 -23.06 -20.33 -4.76
N ILE A 31 -22.54 -21.05 -5.76
CA ILE A 31 -21.26 -20.73 -6.38
C ILE A 31 -21.33 -19.36 -7.05
N LYS A 32 -22.36 -19.09 -7.86
CA LYS A 32 -22.53 -17.80 -8.55
C LYS A 32 -22.69 -16.64 -7.58
N GLU A 33 -23.52 -16.84 -6.54
CA GLU A 33 -23.71 -15.81 -5.50
C GLU A 33 -22.41 -15.51 -4.75
N ARG A 34 -21.68 -16.56 -4.33
CA ARG A 34 -20.38 -16.42 -3.69
C ARG A 34 -19.37 -15.70 -4.58
N GLU A 35 -19.32 -16.01 -5.87
CA GLU A 35 -18.42 -15.35 -6.83
C GLU A 35 -18.74 -13.87 -6.99
N ALA A 36 -20.01 -13.49 -7.02
CA ALA A 36 -20.43 -12.10 -7.11
C ALA A 36 -20.06 -11.30 -5.84
N ILE A 37 -20.24 -11.91 -4.66
CA ILE A 37 -19.85 -11.31 -3.37
C ILE A 37 -18.33 -11.18 -3.30
N MET A 38 -17.61 -12.23 -3.69
CA MET A 38 -16.14 -12.27 -3.68
C MET A 38 -15.55 -11.20 -4.60
N ALA A 39 -16.10 -11.02 -5.80
CA ALA A 39 -15.64 -10.01 -6.74
C ALA A 39 -15.70 -8.59 -6.15
N LYS A 40 -16.79 -8.23 -5.49
CA LYS A 40 -16.94 -6.94 -4.81
C LYS A 40 -15.99 -6.81 -3.61
N ALA A 41 -15.89 -7.86 -2.81
CA ALA A 41 -15.06 -7.86 -1.62
C ALA A 41 -13.56 -7.71 -1.96
N LEU A 42 -13.09 -8.32 -3.06
CA LEU A 42 -11.71 -8.18 -3.53
C LEU A 42 -11.38 -6.76 -3.97
N VAL A 43 -12.31 -6.07 -4.63
CA VAL A 43 -12.12 -4.66 -5.00
C VAL A 43 -11.94 -3.81 -3.74
N THR A 44 -12.88 -3.89 -2.80
CA THR A 44 -12.81 -3.12 -1.55
C THR A 44 -11.55 -3.44 -0.74
N ALA A 45 -11.16 -4.73 -0.67
CA ALA A 45 -9.95 -5.15 0.02
C ALA A 45 -8.65 -4.68 -0.67
N SER A 46 -8.69 -4.32 -1.95
CA SER A 46 -7.55 -3.78 -2.69
C SER A 46 -7.48 -2.25 -2.62
N GLU A 47 -8.61 -1.56 -2.50
CA GLU A 47 -8.67 -0.09 -2.44
C GLU A 47 -8.00 0.46 -1.17
N ALA A 48 -8.18 -0.20 -0.02
CA ALA A 48 -7.59 0.24 1.24
C ALA A 48 -6.05 0.26 1.20
N PRO A 49 -5.34 -0.81 0.82
CA PRO A 49 -3.89 -0.79 0.71
C PRO A 49 -3.39 0.14 -0.40
N LEU A 50 -4.13 0.34 -1.52
CA LEU A 50 -3.78 1.35 -2.53
C LEU A 50 -3.82 2.76 -1.95
N SER A 51 -4.88 3.12 -1.22
CA SER A 51 -4.97 4.42 -0.55
C SER A 51 -3.87 4.60 0.50
N MET A 52 -3.48 3.54 1.19
CA MET A 52 -2.34 3.57 2.12
C MET A 52 -1.03 3.86 1.38
N MET A 53 -0.81 3.25 0.21
CA MET A 53 0.37 3.52 -0.63
C MET A 53 0.43 4.99 -1.07
N GLU A 54 -0.70 5.60 -1.44
CA GLU A 54 -0.78 7.03 -1.77
C GLU A 54 -0.33 7.91 -0.60
N LEU A 55 -0.84 7.65 0.61
CA LEU A 55 -0.47 8.40 1.82
C LEU A 55 1.01 8.22 2.19
N ILE A 56 1.54 7.01 2.03
CA ILE A 56 2.97 6.75 2.27
C ILE A 56 3.82 7.54 1.27
N LEU A 57 3.43 7.58 0.01
CA LEU A 57 4.15 8.33 -1.02
C LEU A 57 4.16 9.84 -0.72
N GLU A 58 3.05 10.39 -0.26
CA GLU A 58 2.98 11.78 0.20
C GLU A 58 3.92 12.02 1.40
N ALA A 59 3.92 11.12 2.38
CA ALA A 59 4.84 11.21 3.51
C ALA A 59 6.31 11.16 3.07
N MET A 60 6.67 10.29 2.11
CA MET A 60 8.01 10.21 1.55
C MET A 60 8.44 11.52 0.89
N LYS A 61 7.57 12.16 0.11
CA LYS A 61 7.82 13.49 -0.49
C LYS A 61 8.05 14.58 0.56
N LEU A 62 7.34 14.51 1.69
CA LEU A 62 7.57 15.44 2.80
C LEU A 62 8.91 15.20 3.48
N ILE A 63 9.29 13.94 3.72
CA ILE A 63 10.58 13.57 4.32
C ILE A 63 11.72 14.00 3.40
N ASP A 64 11.60 13.79 2.10
CA ASP A 64 12.59 14.25 1.11
C ASP A 64 12.81 15.77 1.22
N ARG A 65 11.73 16.55 1.26
CA ARG A 65 11.85 18.01 1.47
C ARG A 65 12.50 18.36 2.80
N ILE A 66 12.17 17.68 3.89
CA ILE A 66 12.78 17.91 5.20
C ILE A 66 14.28 17.59 5.17
N SER A 67 14.71 16.57 4.43
CA SER A 67 16.11 16.22 4.29
C SER A 67 16.96 17.32 3.61
N VAL A 68 16.31 18.18 2.84
CA VAL A 68 16.96 19.32 2.15
C VAL A 68 16.99 20.58 3.04
N ILE A 69 15.86 20.90 3.69
CA ILE A 69 15.68 22.18 4.40
C ILE A 69 15.80 22.05 5.94
N GLY A 70 15.83 20.81 6.44
CA GLY A 70 15.87 20.51 7.86
C GLY A 70 17.20 20.85 8.52
N SER A 71 17.21 20.85 9.85
CA SER A 71 18.43 21.04 10.62
C SER A 71 19.35 19.81 10.50
N ARG A 72 20.68 20.03 10.64
CA ARG A 72 21.66 18.93 10.65
C ARG A 72 21.41 17.88 11.73
N ILE A 73 20.73 18.26 12.81
CA ILE A 73 20.40 17.35 13.92
C ILE A 73 19.30 16.36 13.49
N ALA A 74 18.35 16.78 12.65
CA ALA A 74 17.22 15.96 12.22
C ALA A 74 17.49 15.15 10.94
N ILE A 75 18.68 15.27 10.34
CA ILE A 75 18.97 14.62 9.06
C ILE A 75 18.93 13.09 9.17
N SER A 76 19.44 12.52 10.25
CA SER A 76 19.40 11.08 10.51
C SER A 76 17.99 10.55 10.69
N ASP A 77 17.11 11.35 11.29
CA ASP A 77 15.69 10.98 11.47
C ASP A 77 14.96 10.92 10.13
N ALA A 78 15.31 11.81 9.19
CA ALA A 78 14.82 11.75 7.82
C ALA A 78 15.27 10.46 7.12
N GLY A 79 16.51 10.02 7.33
CA GLY A 79 17.02 8.75 6.82
C GLY A 79 16.25 7.53 7.36
N VAL A 80 16.02 7.48 8.65
CA VAL A 80 15.21 6.43 9.27
C VAL A 80 13.77 6.46 8.73
N GLY A 81 13.16 7.64 8.68
CA GLY A 81 11.80 7.82 8.23
C GLY A 81 11.58 7.37 6.78
N ILE A 82 12.49 7.73 5.86
CA ILE A 82 12.36 7.35 4.45
C ILE A 82 12.47 5.84 4.24
N THR A 83 13.41 5.18 4.93
CA THR A 83 13.57 3.72 4.87
C THR A 83 12.36 2.98 5.44
N MET A 84 11.78 3.47 6.55
CA MET A 84 10.55 2.88 7.09
C MET A 84 9.35 3.06 6.16
N CYS A 85 9.23 4.21 5.50
CA CYS A 85 8.18 4.46 4.50
C CYS A 85 8.34 3.54 3.28
N GLU A 86 9.55 3.30 2.80
CA GLU A 86 9.80 2.36 1.70
C GLU A 86 9.40 0.94 2.07
N ALA A 87 9.76 0.48 3.26
CA ALA A 87 9.36 -0.84 3.76
C ALA A 87 7.82 -0.95 3.87
N ALA A 88 7.15 0.09 4.38
CA ALA A 88 5.69 0.14 4.47
C ALA A 88 5.02 0.15 3.09
N MET A 89 5.58 0.88 2.10
CA MET A 89 5.13 0.89 0.71
C MET A 89 5.16 -0.51 0.09
N LYS A 90 6.29 -1.21 0.25
CA LYS A 90 6.43 -2.61 -0.21
C LYS A 90 5.44 -3.53 0.49
N GLY A 91 5.25 -3.40 1.79
CA GLY A 91 4.28 -4.18 2.56
C GLY A 91 2.84 -3.96 2.09
N ALA A 92 2.43 -2.72 1.86
CA ALA A 92 1.10 -2.38 1.37
C ALA A 92 0.85 -2.94 -0.05
N SER A 93 1.84 -2.86 -0.94
CA SER A 93 1.72 -3.39 -2.31
C SER A 93 1.45 -4.90 -2.36
N LEU A 94 2.01 -5.68 -1.42
CA LEU A 94 1.75 -7.12 -1.33
C LEU A 94 0.26 -7.40 -1.07
N ASN A 95 -0.41 -6.58 -0.27
CA ASN A 95 -1.84 -6.71 -0.03
C ASN A 95 -2.68 -6.35 -1.27
N VAL A 96 -2.23 -5.40 -2.10
CA VAL A 96 -2.86 -5.14 -3.40
C VAL A 96 -2.72 -6.38 -4.29
N PHE A 97 -1.51 -6.86 -4.51
CA PHE A 97 -1.22 -7.92 -5.47
C PHE A 97 -1.86 -9.27 -5.10
N ILE A 98 -1.92 -9.62 -3.80
CA ILE A 98 -2.58 -10.86 -3.38
C ILE A 98 -4.08 -10.85 -3.67
N ASN A 99 -4.72 -9.67 -3.53
CA ASN A 99 -6.14 -9.50 -3.81
C ASN A 99 -6.42 -9.45 -5.32
N THR A 100 -5.67 -8.65 -6.08
CA THR A 100 -5.85 -8.52 -7.53
C THR A 100 -5.57 -9.82 -8.27
N LYS A 101 -4.66 -10.67 -7.75
CA LYS A 101 -4.42 -12.02 -8.28
C LYS A 101 -5.68 -12.89 -8.29
N LEU A 102 -6.59 -12.68 -7.35
CA LEU A 102 -7.82 -13.46 -7.19
C LEU A 102 -9.00 -12.85 -7.95
N MET A 103 -8.88 -11.64 -8.49
CA MET A 103 -9.94 -10.98 -9.26
C MET A 103 -10.17 -11.69 -10.59
N LYS A 104 -11.45 -11.91 -10.94
CA LYS A 104 -11.87 -12.39 -12.27
C LYS A 104 -11.82 -11.27 -13.32
N ASP A 105 -12.13 -10.05 -12.92
CA ASP A 105 -11.99 -8.85 -13.75
C ASP A 105 -10.49 -8.53 -13.87
N ARG A 106 -9.90 -8.98 -14.98
CA ARG A 106 -8.47 -8.81 -15.21
C ARG A 106 -8.09 -7.40 -15.60
N GLU A 107 -8.99 -6.67 -16.26
CA GLU A 107 -8.76 -5.27 -16.65
C GLU A 107 -8.65 -4.38 -15.40
N LEU A 108 -9.59 -4.52 -14.47
CA LEU A 108 -9.56 -3.81 -13.19
C LEU A 108 -8.34 -4.20 -12.34
N ALA A 109 -8.02 -5.51 -12.30
CA ALA A 109 -6.85 -5.98 -11.56
C ALA A 109 -5.53 -5.40 -12.11
N GLU A 110 -5.39 -5.32 -13.43
CA GLU A 110 -4.21 -4.75 -14.09
C GLU A 110 -4.12 -3.23 -13.88
N ASP A 111 -5.24 -2.50 -13.89
CA ASP A 111 -5.25 -1.06 -13.55
C ASP A 111 -4.77 -0.83 -12.11
N MET A 112 -5.26 -1.61 -11.16
CA MET A 112 -4.83 -1.52 -9.76
C MET A 112 -3.34 -1.89 -9.60
N ASN A 113 -2.87 -2.94 -10.26
CA ASN A 113 -1.47 -3.33 -10.25
C ASN A 113 -0.58 -2.24 -10.84
N PHE A 114 -0.98 -1.67 -11.98
CA PHE A 114 -0.24 -0.58 -12.61
C PHE A 114 -0.09 0.64 -11.70
N LYS A 115 -1.16 1.01 -10.97
CA LYS A 115 -1.10 2.09 -9.98
C LYS A 115 -0.12 1.76 -8.86
N ALA A 116 -0.17 0.54 -8.33
CA ALA A 116 0.74 0.10 -7.27
C ALA A 116 2.20 0.08 -7.76
N ASP A 117 2.47 -0.47 -8.94
CA ASP A 117 3.81 -0.51 -9.54
C ASP A 117 4.39 0.89 -9.77
N LYS A 118 3.56 1.82 -10.24
CA LYS A 118 3.97 3.22 -10.41
C LYS A 118 4.37 3.87 -9.08
N MET A 119 3.58 3.65 -8.03
CA MET A 119 3.90 4.18 -6.70
C MET A 119 5.16 3.52 -6.12
N LEU A 120 5.35 2.21 -6.33
CA LEU A 120 6.58 1.50 -5.92
C LEU A 120 7.83 2.08 -6.61
N ALA A 121 7.76 2.33 -7.92
CA ALA A 121 8.87 2.89 -8.67
C ALA A 121 9.22 4.31 -8.20
N GLU A 122 8.20 5.17 -8.00
CA GLU A 122 8.39 6.53 -7.51
C GLU A 122 8.95 6.53 -6.07
N ALA A 123 8.44 5.66 -5.20
CA ALA A 123 8.91 5.52 -3.83
C ALA A 123 10.39 5.08 -3.76
N ALA A 124 10.78 4.12 -4.59
CA ALA A 124 12.16 3.64 -4.65
C ALA A 124 13.13 4.75 -5.08
N GLN A 125 12.75 5.58 -6.06
CA GLN A 125 13.55 6.72 -6.47
C GLN A 125 13.69 7.75 -5.35
N ILE A 126 12.60 8.13 -4.68
CA ILE A 126 12.62 9.10 -3.58
C ILE A 126 13.49 8.56 -2.41
N GLU A 127 13.37 7.27 -2.11
CA GLU A 127 14.18 6.64 -1.06
C GLU A 127 15.67 6.71 -1.39
N GLU A 128 16.08 6.27 -2.58
CA GLU A 128 17.48 6.26 -3.01
C GLU A 128 18.10 7.67 -2.95
N GLU A 129 17.40 8.69 -3.47
CA GLU A 129 17.87 10.08 -3.49
C GLU A 129 17.95 10.66 -2.07
N THR A 130 16.91 10.43 -1.25
CA THR A 130 16.84 10.99 0.11
C THR A 130 17.84 10.30 1.03
N PHE A 131 17.91 8.97 0.99
CA PHE A 131 18.83 8.20 1.82
C PHE A 131 20.27 8.46 1.43
N GLY A 132 20.59 8.57 0.13
CA GLY A 132 21.91 8.96 -0.36
C GLY A 132 22.34 10.31 0.20
N ARG A 133 21.49 11.34 0.13
CA ARG A 133 21.74 12.66 0.70
C ARG A 133 21.98 12.62 2.21
N VAL A 134 21.22 11.82 2.93
CA VAL A 134 21.40 11.61 4.38
C VAL A 134 22.76 10.97 4.65
N MET A 135 23.11 9.92 3.90
CA MET A 135 24.39 9.22 4.07
C MET A 135 25.59 10.13 3.82
N ASP A 136 25.53 11.01 2.82
CA ASP A 136 26.58 12.01 2.54
C ASP A 136 26.73 13.03 3.69
N ALA A 137 25.63 13.35 4.37
CA ALA A 137 25.62 14.31 5.47
C ALA A 137 26.09 13.71 6.81
N VAL A 138 25.92 12.40 7.04
CA VAL A 138 26.23 11.73 8.31
C VAL A 138 27.56 10.97 8.29
N ARG A 139 28.10 10.65 7.12
CA ARG A 139 29.42 10.04 6.99
C ARG A 139 30.51 11.11 7.05
N PRO A 140 31.70 10.78 7.63
CA PRO A 140 32.84 11.68 7.64
C PRO A 140 33.47 11.86 6.26
#